data_afdc9bc5cec74d5e9b56b61abb413f16
#
_entry.id   afdc9bc5cec74d5e9b56b61abb413f16
#
_cell.length_a   1.000
_cell.length_b   1.000
_cell.length_c   1.000
_cell.angle_alpha   90.00
_cell.angle_beta   90.00
_cell.angle_gamma   90.00
#
_symmetry.space_group_name_H-M   'P 1'
#
loop_
_entity.id
_entity.type
_entity.pdbx_description
1 polymer ?
#
loop_
_entity_poly.entity_id
_entity_poly.type
_entity_poly.pdbx_seq_one_letter_code
_entity_poly.pdbx_strand_id
1 'polypeptide(L)'
;MKVSARLAGLFENALSQAMQVDLMQSIARMVIPNYDIYERSGFPSAIGMPRADAARHILKDFLREGLLLKLVEALIQVTSEGYMGRQVRIVLLPRIIAEVEELGYRYSPEKGVFIEAGGGARTMGWGTLREGRTYEFALLRADIAGNSEMVRRYSRSEIAAAYDKVRAMISRLVEKRDGRIWGWEGDGCTAAFYFADKTIQATLCGMEIVHELFVYNLLGRTLPEPVRTRLAVHAGPCRFQMSVKESGGDTLRRAEMLESHYTPPNCLTVSPGVYTDLGSKLAPLFSPVAGPDNSAVYCYSLGWEKK
;
A
#
# COMPACT_ATOMS: atom_id res chain seq x y z
N MET A 1 18.05 -5.79 -1.26
CA MET A 1 18.61 -5.33 0.03
C MET A 1 19.90 -6.13 0.32
N LYS A 2 21.02 -5.45 0.56
CA LYS A 2 22.26 -6.11 0.99
C LYS A 2 22.19 -6.25 2.52
N VAL A 3 22.29 -7.47 3.01
CA VAL A 3 22.25 -7.79 4.44
C VAL A 3 23.67 -7.92 4.94
N SER A 4 23.95 -7.36 6.12
CA SER A 4 25.25 -7.49 6.78
C SER A 4 25.50 -8.95 7.22
N ALA A 5 26.76 -9.38 7.26
CA ALA A 5 27.12 -10.67 7.82
C ALA A 5 26.65 -10.82 9.28
N ARG A 6 26.57 -9.70 10.00
CA ARG A 6 26.07 -9.62 11.38
C ARG A 6 24.58 -9.99 11.46
N LEU A 7 23.74 -9.40 10.60
CA LEU A 7 22.32 -9.74 10.58
C LEU A 7 22.08 -11.19 10.17
N ALA A 8 22.86 -11.72 9.21
CA ALA A 8 22.79 -13.12 8.83
C ALA A 8 23.11 -14.06 9.99
N GLY A 9 24.19 -13.79 10.73
CA GLY A 9 24.56 -14.57 11.92
C GLY A 9 23.53 -14.46 13.06
N LEU A 10 22.90 -13.30 13.25
CA LEU A 10 21.82 -13.13 14.22
C LEU A 10 20.60 -13.98 13.85
N PHE A 11 20.20 -14.02 12.57
CA PHE A 11 19.11 -14.85 12.10
C PHE A 11 19.39 -16.34 12.31
N GLU A 12 20.56 -16.82 11.89
CA GLU A 12 20.96 -18.21 12.05
C GLU A 12 20.89 -18.63 13.52
N ASN A 13 21.49 -17.84 14.40
CA ASN A 13 21.48 -18.11 15.84
C ASN A 13 20.07 -18.03 16.45
N ALA A 14 19.29 -17.00 16.10
CA ALA A 14 17.96 -16.80 16.63
C ALA A 14 17.02 -17.97 16.31
N LEU A 15 16.99 -18.40 15.06
CA LEU A 15 16.09 -19.47 14.61
C LEU A 15 16.56 -20.83 15.12
N SER A 16 17.87 -21.14 15.00
CA SER A 16 18.42 -22.43 15.41
C SER A 16 18.31 -22.70 16.91
N GLN A 17 18.36 -21.65 17.74
CA GLN A 17 18.20 -21.75 19.19
C GLN A 17 16.73 -21.82 19.61
N ALA A 18 15.85 -21.11 18.92
CA ALA A 18 14.45 -20.94 19.33
C ALA A 18 13.53 -22.06 18.86
N MET A 19 13.84 -22.75 17.76
CA MET A 19 12.84 -23.64 17.14
C MET A 19 13.44 -24.82 16.36
N GLN A 20 12.60 -25.81 16.12
CA GLN A 20 12.88 -26.96 15.24
C GLN A 20 12.64 -26.60 13.78
N VAL A 21 13.19 -27.40 12.85
CA VAL A 21 13.10 -27.17 11.40
C VAL A 21 11.65 -27.10 10.92
N ASP A 22 10.77 -27.97 11.44
CA ASP A 22 9.35 -27.99 11.05
C ASP A 22 8.63 -26.68 11.41
N LEU A 23 8.97 -26.09 12.57
CA LEU A 23 8.41 -24.80 12.98
C LEU A 23 8.98 -23.67 12.12
N MET A 24 10.28 -23.71 11.80
CA MET A 24 10.88 -22.74 10.87
C MET A 24 10.21 -22.77 9.50
N GLN A 25 9.96 -23.97 8.96
CA GLN A 25 9.26 -24.17 7.70
C GLN A 25 7.81 -23.69 7.77
N SER A 26 7.13 -23.95 8.87
CA SER A 26 5.76 -23.49 9.07
C SER A 26 5.65 -21.97 9.09
N ILE A 27 6.60 -21.29 9.75
CA ILE A 27 6.68 -19.82 9.75
C ILE A 27 7.02 -19.30 8.34
N ALA A 28 7.92 -19.96 7.62
CA ALA A 28 8.22 -19.60 6.25
C ALA A 28 6.98 -19.72 5.33
N ARG A 29 6.11 -20.70 5.57
CA ARG A 29 4.84 -20.89 4.85
C ARG A 29 3.80 -19.80 5.11
N MET A 30 3.87 -19.09 6.24
CA MET A 30 3.02 -17.92 6.48
C MET A 30 3.27 -16.80 5.46
N VAL A 31 4.48 -16.76 4.88
CA VAL A 31 4.89 -15.71 3.93
C VAL A 31 4.96 -16.24 2.50
N ILE A 32 5.49 -17.45 2.31
CA ILE A 32 5.61 -18.11 1.00
C ILE A 32 4.74 -19.37 1.04
N PRO A 33 3.53 -19.34 0.46
CA PRO A 33 2.68 -20.53 0.38
C PRO A 33 3.44 -21.72 -0.23
N ASN A 34 3.24 -22.91 0.33
CA ASN A 34 3.89 -24.15 -0.10
C ASN A 34 5.43 -24.15 0.00
N TYR A 35 6.01 -23.31 0.89
CA TYR A 35 7.45 -23.35 1.14
C TYR A 35 7.88 -24.73 1.61
N ASP A 36 8.82 -25.34 0.90
CA ASP A 36 9.46 -26.59 1.28
C ASP A 36 10.97 -26.42 1.29
N ILE A 37 11.56 -26.54 2.49
CA ILE A 37 12.99 -26.32 2.68
C ILE A 37 13.83 -27.40 2.04
N TYR A 38 13.35 -28.66 2.02
CA TYR A 38 14.08 -29.77 1.46
C TYR A 38 14.13 -29.68 -0.07
N GLU A 39 13.00 -29.37 -0.70
CA GLU A 39 12.94 -29.13 -2.14
C GLU A 39 13.83 -27.96 -2.57
N ARG A 40 13.77 -26.84 -1.84
CA ARG A 40 14.53 -25.63 -2.19
C ARG A 40 16.03 -25.72 -1.92
N SER A 41 16.43 -26.45 -0.88
CA SER A 41 17.83 -26.65 -0.53
C SER A 41 18.52 -27.79 -1.29
N GLY A 42 17.73 -28.73 -1.83
CA GLY A 42 18.23 -30.00 -2.38
C GLY A 42 18.73 -30.97 -1.30
N PHE A 43 18.44 -30.70 -0.01
CA PHE A 43 18.84 -31.57 1.09
C PHE A 43 17.95 -32.81 1.13
N PRO A 44 18.50 -34.03 1.31
CA PRO A 44 17.71 -35.25 1.35
C PRO A 44 16.69 -35.24 2.51
N SER A 45 15.39 -35.36 2.22
CA SER A 45 14.34 -35.35 3.24
C SER A 45 14.39 -36.51 4.23
N ALA A 46 15.05 -37.63 3.82
CA ALA A 46 15.26 -38.81 4.67
C ALA A 46 16.26 -38.55 5.82
N ILE A 47 17.06 -37.48 5.73
CA ILE A 47 18.06 -37.11 6.74
C ILE A 47 17.60 -35.79 7.36
N GLY A 48 17.47 -35.74 8.67
CA GLY A 48 17.07 -34.52 9.37
C GLY A 48 18.08 -33.38 9.12
N MET A 49 17.61 -32.25 8.60
CA MET A 49 18.45 -31.08 8.36
C MET A 49 18.89 -30.44 9.70
N PRO A 50 20.17 -30.08 9.88
CA PRO A 50 20.62 -29.32 11.04
C PRO A 50 19.89 -27.96 11.12
N ARG A 51 19.51 -27.53 12.33
CA ARG A 51 18.75 -26.28 12.52
C ARG A 51 19.46 -25.04 11.99
N ALA A 52 20.79 -24.97 12.15
CA ALA A 52 21.58 -23.86 11.65
C ALA A 52 21.56 -23.79 10.10
N ASP A 53 21.63 -24.96 9.44
CA ASP A 53 21.57 -25.01 7.99
C ASP A 53 20.15 -24.65 7.50
N ALA A 54 19.10 -25.12 8.18
CA ALA A 54 17.73 -24.74 7.88
C ALA A 54 17.53 -23.23 8.00
N ALA A 55 17.98 -22.61 9.10
CA ALA A 55 17.90 -21.17 9.29
C ALA A 55 18.65 -20.39 8.20
N ARG A 56 19.83 -20.86 7.80
CA ARG A 56 20.63 -20.26 6.72
C ARG A 56 19.94 -20.36 5.36
N HIS A 57 19.37 -21.50 5.04
CA HIS A 57 18.63 -21.71 3.78
C HIS A 57 17.38 -20.82 3.73
N ILE A 58 16.59 -20.77 4.78
CA ILE A 58 15.41 -19.90 4.86
C ILE A 58 15.82 -18.44 4.65
N LEU A 59 16.82 -17.96 5.39
CA LEU A 59 17.30 -16.59 5.22
C LEU A 59 17.74 -16.30 3.78
N LYS A 60 18.52 -17.19 3.17
CA LYS A 60 18.99 -17.07 1.78
C LYS A 60 17.82 -16.99 0.79
N ASP A 61 16.82 -17.83 0.96
CA ASP A 61 15.65 -17.86 0.10
C ASP A 61 14.83 -16.56 0.23
N PHE A 62 14.58 -16.12 1.46
CA PHE A 62 13.85 -14.89 1.72
C PHE A 62 14.60 -13.62 1.25
N LEU A 63 15.92 -13.63 1.32
CA LEU A 63 16.74 -12.56 0.74
C LEU A 63 16.67 -12.57 -0.79
N ARG A 64 16.79 -13.75 -1.42
CA ARG A 64 16.67 -13.89 -2.87
C ARG A 64 15.30 -13.44 -3.37
N GLU A 65 14.26 -13.74 -2.61
CA GLU A 65 12.89 -13.33 -2.91
C GLU A 65 12.56 -11.89 -2.47
N GLY A 66 13.43 -11.22 -1.69
CA GLY A 66 13.22 -9.86 -1.15
C GLY A 66 12.14 -9.80 -0.09
N LEU A 67 11.93 -10.89 0.62
CA LEU A 67 10.88 -11.06 1.62
C LEU A 67 11.42 -11.02 3.06
N LEU A 68 12.65 -10.51 3.28
CA LEU A 68 13.24 -10.46 4.61
C LEU A 68 12.35 -9.75 5.64
N LEU A 69 11.80 -8.59 5.29
CA LEU A 69 10.93 -7.85 6.21
C LEU A 69 9.68 -8.67 6.56
N LYS A 70 9.10 -9.36 5.59
CA LYS A 70 7.96 -10.25 5.82
C LYS A 70 8.30 -11.45 6.71
N LEU A 71 9.51 -11.98 6.61
CA LEU A 71 10.00 -13.01 7.51
C LEU A 71 10.11 -12.48 8.94
N VAL A 72 10.69 -11.28 9.13
CA VAL A 72 10.80 -10.67 10.46
C VAL A 72 9.43 -10.35 11.04
N GLU A 73 8.49 -9.84 10.23
CA GLU A 73 7.10 -9.60 10.63
C GLU A 73 6.43 -10.90 11.13
N ALA A 74 6.59 -12.02 10.39
CA ALA A 74 6.08 -13.32 10.82
C ALA A 74 6.73 -13.81 12.13
N LEU A 75 8.03 -13.57 12.32
CA LEU A 75 8.71 -13.90 13.59
C LEU A 75 8.20 -13.05 14.77
N ILE A 76 7.90 -11.77 14.55
CA ILE A 76 7.30 -10.89 15.55
C ILE A 76 5.91 -11.39 15.90
N GLN A 77 5.08 -11.68 14.90
CA GLN A 77 3.73 -12.20 15.10
C GLN A 77 3.73 -13.50 15.91
N VAL A 78 4.54 -14.47 15.53
CA VAL A 78 4.63 -15.76 16.23
C VAL A 78 5.16 -15.61 17.66
N THR A 79 6.03 -14.61 17.91
CA THR A 79 6.54 -14.35 19.26
C THR A 79 5.50 -13.68 20.15
N SER A 80 4.63 -12.82 19.59
CA SER A 80 3.58 -12.10 20.33
C SER A 80 2.30 -12.94 20.55
N GLU A 81 1.87 -13.67 19.53
CA GLU A 81 0.59 -14.40 19.52
C GLU A 81 0.77 -15.88 19.81
N GLY A 82 1.99 -16.41 19.71
CA GLY A 82 2.26 -17.84 19.73
C GLY A 82 2.00 -18.49 18.36
N TYR A 83 2.26 -19.78 18.28
CA TYR A 83 1.99 -20.58 17.10
C TYR A 83 1.36 -21.92 17.47
N MET A 84 0.19 -22.24 16.92
CA MET A 84 -0.57 -23.48 17.18
C MET A 84 -0.71 -23.77 18.70
N GLY A 85 -1.06 -22.74 19.48
CA GLY A 85 -1.26 -22.84 20.94
C GLY A 85 0.03 -22.94 21.77
N ARG A 86 1.22 -22.78 21.16
CA ARG A 86 2.51 -22.80 21.85
C ARG A 86 3.15 -21.43 21.81
N GLN A 87 3.71 -21.02 22.96
CA GLN A 87 4.54 -19.80 23.03
C GLN A 87 5.90 -20.05 22.35
N VAL A 88 6.25 -19.16 21.45
CA VAL A 88 7.55 -19.19 20.75
C VAL A 88 8.37 -17.99 21.24
N ARG A 89 9.49 -18.26 21.90
CA ARG A 89 10.38 -17.21 22.41
C ARG A 89 11.64 -17.14 21.58
N ILE A 90 11.83 -16.02 20.88
CA ILE A 90 13.03 -15.75 20.07
C ILE A 90 13.84 -14.65 20.77
N VAL A 91 14.83 -15.06 21.58
CA VAL A 91 15.58 -14.13 22.46
C VAL A 91 16.31 -13.04 21.67
N LEU A 92 16.80 -13.36 20.48
CA LEU A 92 17.56 -12.42 19.63
C LEU A 92 16.67 -11.55 18.70
N LEU A 93 15.35 -11.73 18.73
CA LEU A 93 14.43 -10.98 17.86
C LEU A 93 14.55 -9.45 18.00
N PRO A 94 14.69 -8.86 19.21
CA PRO A 94 14.89 -7.41 19.34
C PRO A 94 16.15 -6.91 18.64
N ARG A 95 17.22 -7.72 18.62
CA ARG A 95 18.46 -7.37 17.90
C ARG A 95 18.28 -7.46 16.39
N ILE A 96 17.51 -8.45 15.89
CA ILE A 96 17.16 -8.54 14.47
C ILE A 96 16.35 -7.32 14.05
N ILE A 97 15.38 -6.90 14.86
CA ILE A 97 14.57 -5.69 14.60
C ILE A 97 15.48 -4.46 14.53
N ALA A 98 16.38 -4.27 15.50
CA ALA A 98 17.30 -3.14 15.51
C ALA A 98 18.21 -3.11 14.25
N GLU A 99 18.72 -4.25 13.80
CA GLU A 99 19.50 -4.33 12.55
C GLU A 99 18.66 -4.00 11.30
N VAL A 100 17.38 -4.36 11.30
CA VAL A 100 16.44 -3.97 10.23
C VAL A 100 16.17 -2.46 10.27
N GLU A 101 16.09 -1.87 11.46
CA GLU A 101 15.92 -0.42 11.63
C GLU A 101 17.16 0.35 11.15
N GLU A 102 18.36 -0.16 11.33
CA GLU A 102 19.59 0.41 10.76
C GLU A 102 19.59 0.38 9.21
N LEU A 103 18.80 -0.52 8.59
CA LEU A 103 18.60 -0.55 7.15
C LEU A 103 17.62 0.52 6.64
N GLY A 104 17.08 1.36 7.53
CA GLY A 104 16.14 2.44 7.18
C GLY A 104 14.67 2.06 7.28
N TYR A 105 14.33 0.99 7.99
CA TYR A 105 12.96 0.58 8.26
C TYR A 105 12.63 0.71 9.74
N ARG A 106 11.36 0.93 10.07
CA ARG A 106 10.84 0.93 11.44
C ARG A 106 9.63 0.02 11.53
N TYR A 107 9.59 -0.82 12.54
CA TYR A 107 8.41 -1.63 12.80
C TYR A 107 7.26 -0.77 13.33
N SER A 108 6.07 -0.88 12.73
CA SER A 108 4.83 -0.27 13.21
C SER A 108 3.98 -1.33 13.90
N PRO A 109 3.89 -1.35 15.25
CA PRO A 109 3.04 -2.31 15.96
C PRO A 109 1.56 -2.20 15.59
N GLU A 110 1.08 -0.98 15.32
CA GLU A 110 -0.31 -0.72 14.93
C GLU A 110 -0.69 -1.39 13.61
N LYS A 111 0.27 -1.44 12.67
CA LYS A 111 0.08 -2.02 11.33
C LYS A 111 0.60 -3.46 11.23
N GLY A 112 1.38 -3.92 12.20
CA GLY A 112 2.04 -5.22 12.18
C GLY A 112 3.11 -5.38 11.08
N VAL A 113 3.66 -4.27 10.55
CA VAL A 113 4.57 -4.27 9.41
C VAL A 113 5.73 -3.31 9.59
N PHE A 114 6.81 -3.54 8.83
CA PHE A 114 7.88 -2.56 8.69
C PHE A 114 7.48 -1.48 7.68
N ILE A 115 7.72 -0.22 8.05
CA ILE A 115 7.57 0.96 7.21
C ILE A 115 8.92 1.63 7.03
N GLU A 116 9.11 2.35 5.93
CA GLU A 116 10.32 3.14 5.73
C GLU A 116 10.43 4.22 6.80
N ALA A 117 11.58 4.27 7.50
CA ALA A 117 11.84 5.27 8.53
C ALA A 117 11.91 6.68 7.89
N GLY A 118 11.17 7.63 8.44
CA GLY A 118 11.15 9.01 7.94
C GLY A 118 12.53 9.67 8.06
N GLY A 119 12.97 10.31 6.96
CA GLY A 119 14.26 11.01 6.84
C GLY A 119 14.98 10.74 5.52
N GLY A 120 14.68 9.64 4.82
CA GLY A 120 15.11 9.35 3.47
C GLY A 120 13.99 9.53 2.45
N ALA A 121 14.33 9.60 1.16
CA ALA A 121 13.34 9.59 0.08
C ALA A 121 12.52 8.29 0.17
N ARG A 122 11.19 8.44 0.27
CA ARG A 122 10.27 7.29 0.25
C ARG A 122 10.35 6.60 -1.10
N THR A 123 10.57 5.29 -1.12
CA THR A 123 10.63 4.54 -2.37
C THR A 123 9.24 4.22 -2.90
N MET A 124 9.11 4.10 -4.22
CA MET A 124 7.84 3.73 -4.87
C MET A 124 7.34 2.35 -4.45
N GLY A 125 8.27 1.44 -4.14
CA GLY A 125 7.99 0.06 -3.73
C GLY A 125 7.90 -0.14 -2.21
N TRP A 126 7.73 0.90 -1.40
CA TRP A 126 7.72 0.83 0.07
C TRP A 126 8.93 0.07 0.64
N GLY A 127 10.05 0.04 -0.10
CA GLY A 127 11.25 -0.69 0.26
C GLY A 127 11.15 -2.22 0.16
N THR A 128 9.96 -2.76 -0.13
CA THR A 128 9.71 -4.21 -0.10
C THR A 128 9.23 -4.80 -1.42
N LEU A 129 8.60 -4.00 -2.29
CA LEU A 129 8.05 -4.49 -3.53
C LEU A 129 9.13 -4.67 -4.59
N ARG A 130 8.95 -5.68 -5.43
CA ARG A 130 9.80 -5.96 -6.58
C ARG A 130 9.05 -5.71 -7.87
N GLU A 131 9.71 -5.02 -8.76
CA GLU A 131 9.20 -4.75 -10.10
C GLU A 131 8.88 -6.05 -10.84
N GLY A 132 7.81 -6.04 -11.62
CA GLY A 132 7.34 -7.17 -12.37
C GLY A 132 6.49 -8.19 -11.61
N ARG A 133 6.39 -8.12 -10.29
CA ARG A 133 5.51 -8.98 -9.48
C ARG A 133 4.13 -8.36 -9.28
N THR A 134 3.14 -9.24 -9.09
CA THR A 134 1.76 -8.83 -8.81
C THR A 134 1.52 -8.74 -7.30
N TYR A 135 0.88 -7.67 -6.87
CA TYR A 135 0.49 -7.41 -5.48
C TYR A 135 -0.92 -6.83 -5.44
N GLU A 136 -1.57 -6.95 -4.28
CA GLU A 136 -2.86 -6.32 -4.03
C GLU A 136 -2.66 -4.86 -3.62
N PHE A 137 -3.26 -3.95 -4.38
CA PHE A 137 -3.26 -2.51 -4.10
C PHE A 137 -4.67 -1.97 -3.94
N ALA A 138 -4.83 -0.88 -3.19
CA ALA A 138 -5.92 0.04 -3.39
C ALA A 138 -5.38 1.24 -4.18
N LEU A 139 -6.05 1.56 -5.28
CA LEU A 139 -5.70 2.65 -6.18
C LEU A 139 -6.68 3.80 -5.97
N LEU A 140 -6.15 4.99 -5.74
CA LEU A 140 -6.89 6.24 -5.75
C LEU A 140 -6.58 6.98 -7.06
N ARG A 141 -7.59 7.12 -7.92
CA ARG A 141 -7.55 8.02 -9.08
C ARG A 141 -8.09 9.38 -8.68
N ALA A 142 -7.45 10.42 -9.14
CA ALA A 142 -7.91 11.79 -8.98
C ALA A 142 -7.76 12.53 -10.31
N ASP A 143 -8.77 13.30 -10.70
CA ASP A 143 -8.79 14.10 -11.93
C ASP A 143 -9.48 15.45 -11.68
N ILE A 144 -9.11 16.49 -12.43
CA ILE A 144 -9.74 17.81 -12.35
C ILE A 144 -10.93 17.88 -13.31
N ALA A 145 -12.12 17.98 -12.76
CA ALA A 145 -13.34 18.05 -13.56
C ALA A 145 -13.44 19.39 -14.31
N GLY A 146 -13.71 19.33 -15.63
CA GLY A 146 -13.86 20.50 -16.47
C GLY A 146 -12.55 21.17 -16.91
N ASN A 147 -11.42 20.46 -16.81
CA ASN A 147 -10.11 20.95 -17.22
C ASN A 147 -10.10 21.60 -18.61
N SER A 148 -10.72 20.97 -19.61
CA SER A 148 -10.77 21.52 -20.98
C SER A 148 -11.43 22.92 -21.08
N GLU A 149 -12.42 23.21 -20.26
CA GLU A 149 -13.05 24.53 -20.18
C GLU A 149 -12.16 25.53 -19.45
N MET A 150 -11.54 25.11 -18.34
CA MET A 150 -10.62 25.97 -17.59
C MET A 150 -9.43 26.41 -18.45
N VAL A 151 -8.84 25.47 -19.23
CA VAL A 151 -7.71 25.76 -20.14
C VAL A 151 -8.11 26.76 -21.26
N ARG A 152 -9.37 26.81 -21.63
CA ARG A 152 -9.86 27.80 -22.62
C ARG A 152 -10.13 29.19 -22.02
N ARG A 153 -10.42 29.27 -20.72
CA ARG A 153 -10.86 30.52 -20.06
C ARG A 153 -9.72 31.27 -19.38
N TYR A 154 -8.71 30.55 -18.88
CA TYR A 154 -7.65 31.13 -18.07
C TYR A 154 -6.29 30.99 -18.73
N SER A 155 -5.36 31.87 -18.38
CA SER A 155 -3.98 31.80 -18.83
C SER A 155 -3.27 30.55 -18.28
N ARG A 156 -2.23 30.10 -19.00
CA ARG A 156 -1.42 28.96 -18.55
C ARG A 156 -0.80 29.16 -17.16
N SER A 157 -0.42 30.38 -16.80
CA SER A 157 0.17 30.71 -15.49
C SER A 157 -0.86 30.59 -14.36
N GLU A 158 -2.09 31.06 -14.56
CA GLU A 158 -3.16 30.98 -13.58
C GLU A 158 -3.54 29.51 -13.32
N ILE A 159 -3.69 28.72 -14.38
CA ILE A 159 -3.99 27.28 -14.28
C ILE A 159 -2.86 26.54 -13.58
N ALA A 160 -1.60 26.78 -13.97
CA ALA A 160 -0.45 26.14 -13.34
C ALA A 160 -0.40 26.42 -11.84
N ALA A 161 -0.62 27.68 -11.41
CA ALA A 161 -0.62 28.04 -10.00
C ALA A 161 -1.73 27.33 -9.21
N ALA A 162 -2.93 27.15 -9.79
CA ALA A 162 -4.02 26.41 -9.15
C ALA A 162 -3.71 24.91 -9.07
N TYR A 163 -3.22 24.33 -10.16
CA TYR A 163 -2.91 22.91 -10.25
C TYR A 163 -1.73 22.51 -9.35
N ASP A 164 -0.71 23.35 -9.24
CA ASP A 164 0.41 23.10 -8.35
C ASP A 164 -0.03 23.02 -6.88
N LYS A 165 -0.99 23.88 -6.47
CA LYS A 165 -1.58 23.80 -5.12
C LYS A 165 -2.37 22.51 -4.90
N VAL A 166 -3.21 22.12 -5.89
CA VAL A 166 -3.99 20.89 -5.81
C VAL A 166 -3.07 19.65 -5.81
N ARG A 167 -2.05 19.63 -6.66
CA ARG A 167 -1.05 18.56 -6.70
C ARG A 167 -0.29 18.43 -5.39
N ALA A 168 0.17 19.55 -4.83
CA ALA A 168 0.86 19.56 -3.53
C ALA A 168 -0.05 19.04 -2.41
N MET A 169 -1.34 19.44 -2.41
CA MET A 169 -2.34 18.94 -1.46
C MET A 169 -2.51 17.42 -1.58
N ILE A 170 -2.78 16.91 -2.79
CA ILE A 170 -2.97 15.48 -3.04
C ILE A 170 -1.72 14.70 -2.63
N SER A 171 -0.53 15.13 -3.07
CA SER A 171 0.74 14.46 -2.73
C SER A 171 0.95 14.35 -1.23
N ARG A 172 0.74 15.44 -0.49
CA ARG A 172 0.87 15.49 0.96
C ARG A 172 -0.13 14.54 1.66
N LEU A 173 -1.38 14.50 1.21
CA LEU A 173 -2.41 13.65 1.80
C LEU A 173 -2.17 12.16 1.50
N VAL A 174 -1.71 11.85 0.30
CA VAL A 174 -1.29 10.49 -0.08
C VAL A 174 -0.12 10.02 0.78
N GLU A 175 0.92 10.85 0.92
CA GLU A 175 2.10 10.54 1.74
C GLU A 175 1.77 10.41 3.23
N LYS A 176 0.90 11.26 3.77
CA LYS A 176 0.40 11.20 5.16
C LYS A 176 -0.18 9.83 5.50
N ARG A 177 -0.76 9.13 4.51
CA ARG A 177 -1.40 7.83 4.66
C ARG A 177 -0.58 6.67 4.08
N ASP A 178 0.73 6.84 3.99
CA ASP A 178 1.68 5.85 3.44
C ASP A 178 1.40 5.42 2.00
N GLY A 179 0.62 6.19 1.25
CA GLY A 179 0.44 6.01 -0.19
C GLY A 179 1.65 6.47 -1.00
N ARG A 180 1.63 6.15 -2.28
CA ARG A 180 2.62 6.61 -3.27
C ARG A 180 1.91 7.13 -4.51
N ILE A 181 2.30 8.30 -4.99
CA ILE A 181 1.87 8.78 -6.30
C ILE A 181 2.63 7.98 -7.35
N TRP A 182 1.94 7.10 -8.06
CA TRP A 182 2.57 6.32 -9.14
C TRP A 182 2.81 7.15 -10.39
N GLY A 183 2.00 8.15 -10.65
CA GLY A 183 2.20 9.06 -11.75
C GLY A 183 1.16 10.15 -11.84
N TRP A 184 1.57 11.26 -12.45
CA TRP A 184 0.70 12.33 -12.92
C TRP A 184 0.48 12.19 -14.41
N GLU A 185 -0.75 12.25 -14.86
CA GLU A 185 -1.16 12.22 -16.26
C GLU A 185 -2.01 13.45 -16.55
N GLY A 186 -1.35 14.47 -17.09
CA GLY A 186 -2.02 15.77 -17.28
C GLY A 186 -2.40 16.39 -15.94
N ASP A 187 -3.70 16.58 -15.73
CA ASP A 187 -4.32 17.11 -14.51
C ASP A 187 -4.76 16.03 -13.52
N GLY A 188 -4.70 14.76 -13.91
CA GLY A 188 -5.03 13.61 -13.07
C GLY A 188 -3.81 12.88 -12.51
N CYS A 189 -4.02 12.07 -11.46
CA CYS A 189 -3.00 11.19 -10.92
C CYS A 189 -3.55 9.83 -10.50
N THR A 190 -2.64 8.87 -10.41
CA THR A 190 -2.87 7.59 -9.74
C THR A 190 -2.00 7.49 -8.52
N ALA A 191 -2.62 7.29 -7.36
CA ALA A 191 -1.94 6.95 -6.13
C ALA A 191 -2.23 5.51 -5.73
N ALA A 192 -1.23 4.82 -5.20
CA ALA A 192 -1.33 3.44 -4.75
C ALA A 192 -1.13 3.34 -3.23
N PHE A 193 -1.84 2.40 -2.61
CA PHE A 193 -1.75 2.04 -1.20
C PHE A 193 -1.56 0.53 -1.10
N TYR A 194 -0.62 0.08 -0.27
CA TYR A 194 -0.17 -1.31 -0.30
C TYR A 194 -0.43 -2.08 1.00
N PHE A 195 -0.35 -1.45 2.18
CA PHE A 195 -0.45 -2.15 3.47
C PHE A 195 -1.82 -2.81 3.72
N ALA A 196 -1.96 -3.57 4.81
CA ALA A 196 -3.16 -4.37 5.09
C ALA A 196 -4.46 -3.55 5.09
N ASP A 197 -4.40 -2.30 5.56
CA ASP A 197 -5.51 -1.34 5.63
C ASP A 197 -5.65 -0.44 4.39
N LYS A 198 -5.04 -0.82 3.26
CA LYS A 198 -4.94 -0.03 2.03
C LYS A 198 -6.25 0.56 1.52
N THR A 199 -7.34 -0.21 1.57
CA THR A 199 -8.67 0.25 1.13
C THR A 199 -9.20 1.37 2.00
N ILE A 200 -9.04 1.25 3.32
CA ILE A 200 -9.43 2.27 4.29
C ILE A 200 -8.56 3.51 4.12
N GLN A 201 -7.24 3.37 4.02
CA GLN A 201 -6.33 4.50 3.88
C GLN A 201 -6.53 5.25 2.57
N ALA A 202 -6.75 4.55 1.45
CA ALA A 202 -7.07 5.17 0.17
C ALA A 202 -8.39 5.94 0.23
N THR A 203 -9.42 5.35 0.86
CA THR A 203 -10.74 5.99 1.00
C THR A 203 -10.68 7.23 1.88
N LEU A 204 -10.03 7.14 3.06
CA LEU A 204 -9.85 8.28 3.94
C LEU A 204 -8.99 9.38 3.29
N CYS A 205 -8.00 9.01 2.47
CA CYS A 205 -7.23 9.97 1.67
C CYS A 205 -8.15 10.72 0.70
N GLY A 206 -8.99 10.01 -0.05
CA GLY A 206 -9.96 10.61 -0.96
C GLY A 206 -10.95 11.53 -0.25
N MET A 207 -11.46 11.13 0.91
CA MET A 207 -12.33 11.98 1.73
C MET A 207 -11.62 13.25 2.20
N GLU A 208 -10.37 13.15 2.68
CA GLU A 208 -9.58 14.33 3.07
C GLU A 208 -9.32 15.26 1.89
N ILE A 209 -9.08 14.72 0.69
CA ILE A 209 -8.93 15.55 -0.53
C ILE A 209 -10.22 16.33 -0.81
N VAL A 210 -11.40 15.70 -0.75
CA VAL A 210 -12.68 16.38 -0.92
C VAL A 210 -12.85 17.52 0.09
N HIS A 211 -12.52 17.29 1.36
CA HIS A 211 -12.62 18.29 2.42
C HIS A 211 -11.64 19.45 2.22
N GLU A 212 -10.36 19.15 1.98
CA GLU A 212 -9.35 20.21 1.82
C GLU A 212 -9.57 21.01 0.55
N LEU A 213 -10.03 20.38 -0.54
CA LEU A 213 -10.37 21.09 -1.75
C LEU A 213 -11.56 22.05 -1.53
N PHE A 214 -12.54 21.63 -0.74
CA PHE A 214 -13.64 22.51 -0.33
C PHE A 214 -13.12 23.74 0.42
N VAL A 215 -12.26 23.55 1.42
CA VAL A 215 -11.65 24.65 2.17
C VAL A 215 -10.79 25.54 1.27
N TYR A 216 -9.99 24.94 0.38
CA TYR A 216 -9.20 25.68 -0.63
C TYR A 216 -10.08 26.56 -1.51
N ASN A 217 -11.19 26.03 -2.00
CA ASN A 217 -12.15 26.77 -2.85
C ASN A 217 -12.82 27.93 -2.12
N LEU A 218 -13.02 27.82 -0.80
CA LEU A 218 -13.58 28.90 0.02
C LEU A 218 -12.55 29.99 0.36
N LEU A 219 -11.35 29.61 0.76
CA LEU A 219 -10.42 30.51 1.44
C LEU A 219 -9.14 30.81 0.65
N GLY A 220 -8.73 29.95 -0.27
CA GLY A 220 -7.40 29.99 -0.87
C GLY A 220 -7.33 29.85 -2.38
N ARG A 221 -8.49 29.82 -3.07
CA ARG A 221 -8.51 29.65 -4.53
C ARG A 221 -7.80 30.81 -5.24
N THR A 222 -7.08 30.47 -6.29
CA THR A 222 -6.38 31.44 -7.14
C THR A 222 -7.17 31.76 -8.43
N LEU A 223 -8.12 30.91 -8.77
CA LEU A 223 -9.03 31.13 -9.91
C LEU A 223 -10.37 31.71 -9.46
N PRO A 224 -11.04 32.49 -10.28
CA PRO A 224 -12.40 33.00 -10.00
C PRO A 224 -13.41 31.87 -9.77
N GLU A 225 -13.27 30.76 -10.52
CA GLU A 225 -14.13 29.58 -10.38
C GLU A 225 -13.50 28.53 -9.45
N PRO A 226 -14.32 27.78 -8.69
CA PRO A 226 -13.80 26.71 -7.85
C PRO A 226 -13.22 25.57 -8.68
N VAL A 227 -12.09 25.04 -8.24
CA VAL A 227 -11.53 23.78 -8.78
C VAL A 227 -12.39 22.61 -8.30
N ARG A 228 -12.78 21.74 -9.22
CA ARG A 228 -13.55 20.54 -8.91
C ARG A 228 -12.74 19.31 -9.27
N THR A 229 -12.83 18.27 -8.46
CA THR A 229 -12.13 17.00 -8.72
C THR A 229 -13.10 15.84 -8.74
N ARG A 230 -12.76 14.80 -9.48
CA ARG A 230 -13.36 13.48 -9.42
C ARG A 230 -12.36 12.54 -8.78
N LEU A 231 -12.80 11.78 -7.80
CA LEU A 231 -11.94 10.84 -7.06
C LEU A 231 -12.56 9.46 -7.08
N ALA A 232 -11.78 8.42 -7.37
CA ALA A 232 -12.27 7.05 -7.31
C ALA A 232 -11.28 6.13 -6.63
N VAL A 233 -11.79 5.19 -5.80
CA VAL A 233 -10.99 4.14 -5.18
C VAL A 233 -11.47 2.77 -5.65
N HIS A 234 -10.52 2.00 -6.16
CA HIS A 234 -10.72 0.59 -6.51
C HIS A 234 -9.55 -0.24 -5.99
N ALA A 235 -9.81 -1.48 -5.58
CA ALA A 235 -8.76 -2.39 -5.09
C ALA A 235 -8.74 -3.68 -5.89
N GLY A 236 -7.54 -4.22 -6.05
CA GLY A 236 -7.31 -5.49 -6.75
C GLY A 236 -5.84 -5.74 -7.06
N PRO A 237 -5.57 -6.88 -7.72
CA PRO A 237 -4.23 -7.26 -8.11
C PRO A 237 -3.70 -6.35 -9.23
N CYS A 238 -2.47 -5.87 -9.04
CA CYS A 238 -1.77 -5.08 -10.04
C CYS A 238 -0.29 -5.47 -10.08
N ARG A 239 0.26 -5.57 -11.30
CA ARG A 239 1.68 -5.81 -11.49
C ARG A 239 2.43 -4.53 -11.14
N PHE A 240 3.30 -4.61 -10.13
CA PHE A 240 4.09 -3.46 -9.73
C PHE A 240 5.16 -3.12 -10.76
N GLN A 241 5.15 -1.87 -11.20
CA GLN A 241 6.19 -1.25 -12.04
C GLN A 241 6.51 0.12 -11.47
N MET A 242 7.70 0.64 -11.76
CA MET A 242 8.10 1.97 -11.29
C MET A 242 7.32 3.10 -11.97
N SER A 243 6.70 2.82 -13.12
CA SER A 243 5.83 3.73 -13.86
C SER A 243 4.42 3.16 -14.00
N VAL A 244 3.40 3.97 -13.72
CA VAL A 244 1.98 3.61 -13.95
C VAL A 244 1.71 3.17 -15.37
N LYS A 245 2.32 3.83 -16.37
CA LYS A 245 2.11 3.50 -17.78
C LYS A 245 2.53 2.08 -18.15
N GLU A 246 3.49 1.53 -17.41
CA GLU A 246 4.01 0.18 -17.60
C GLU A 246 3.24 -0.84 -16.73
N SER A 247 2.56 -0.36 -15.70
CA SER A 247 1.85 -1.22 -14.73
C SER A 247 0.63 -1.92 -15.31
N GLY A 248 -0.07 -1.34 -16.29
CA GLY A 248 -1.20 -1.92 -17.02
C GLY A 248 -2.08 -2.89 -16.21
N GLY A 249 -3.26 -3.21 -16.67
CA GLY A 249 -4.07 -4.24 -16.05
C GLY A 249 -5.50 -3.82 -15.73
N ASP A 250 -6.32 -4.80 -15.32
CA ASP A 250 -7.75 -4.61 -15.10
C ASP A 250 -8.05 -3.67 -13.94
N THR A 251 -7.27 -3.78 -12.85
CA THR A 251 -7.45 -2.93 -11.66
C THR A 251 -7.26 -1.44 -11.96
N LEU A 252 -6.23 -1.08 -12.75
CA LEU A 252 -6.03 0.31 -13.18
C LEU A 252 -7.17 0.79 -14.08
N ARG A 253 -7.56 0.00 -15.08
CA ARG A 253 -8.66 0.34 -15.99
C ARG A 253 -9.97 0.54 -15.24
N ARG A 254 -10.28 -0.30 -14.25
CA ARG A 254 -11.48 -0.17 -13.42
C ARG A 254 -11.46 1.08 -12.56
N ALA A 255 -10.31 1.41 -11.96
CA ALA A 255 -10.17 2.65 -11.20
C ALA A 255 -10.39 3.89 -12.08
N GLU A 256 -9.83 3.89 -13.30
CA GLU A 256 -9.99 4.95 -14.29
C GLU A 256 -11.43 5.05 -14.78
N MET A 257 -12.07 3.93 -15.10
CA MET A 257 -13.47 3.89 -15.52
C MET A 257 -14.40 4.44 -14.43
N LEU A 258 -14.16 4.09 -13.16
CA LEU A 258 -14.93 4.61 -12.03
C LEU A 258 -14.81 6.12 -11.93
N GLU A 259 -13.58 6.65 -12.02
CA GLU A 259 -13.31 8.07 -11.93
C GLU A 259 -13.97 8.82 -13.08
N SER A 260 -13.76 8.38 -14.33
CA SER A 260 -14.17 9.12 -15.52
C SER A 260 -15.68 9.06 -15.83
N HIS A 261 -16.34 7.90 -15.57
CA HIS A 261 -17.73 7.68 -16.00
C HIS A 261 -18.74 7.64 -14.85
N TYR A 262 -18.30 7.30 -13.63
CA TYR A 262 -19.21 7.05 -12.50
C TYR A 262 -18.98 7.96 -11.30
N THR A 263 -18.05 8.92 -11.40
CA THR A 263 -17.78 9.86 -10.32
C THR A 263 -18.24 11.27 -10.68
N PRO A 264 -19.23 11.82 -9.98
CA PRO A 264 -19.60 13.22 -10.13
C PRO A 264 -18.48 14.15 -9.68
N PRO A 265 -18.44 15.41 -10.15
CA PRO A 265 -17.49 16.40 -9.63
C PRO A 265 -17.65 16.59 -8.12
N ASN A 266 -16.52 16.83 -7.42
CA ASN A 266 -16.41 16.98 -5.97
C ASN A 266 -16.85 15.75 -5.16
N CYS A 267 -16.82 14.57 -5.77
CA CYS A 267 -17.19 13.32 -5.13
C CYS A 267 -16.01 12.33 -5.10
N LEU A 268 -16.10 11.43 -4.14
CA LEU A 268 -15.29 10.23 -4.05
C LEU A 268 -16.17 9.01 -4.29
N THR A 269 -15.92 8.25 -5.34
CA THR A 269 -16.61 6.99 -5.62
C THR A 269 -15.73 5.81 -5.24
N VAL A 270 -16.31 4.81 -4.59
CA VAL A 270 -15.60 3.56 -4.23
C VAL A 270 -16.30 2.37 -4.89
N SER A 271 -15.50 1.39 -5.34
CA SER A 271 -16.03 0.13 -5.88
C SER A 271 -16.69 -0.73 -4.80
N PRO A 272 -17.56 -1.70 -5.16
CA PRO A 272 -18.27 -2.55 -4.18
C PRO A 272 -17.33 -3.28 -3.21
N GLY A 273 -16.22 -3.83 -3.70
CA GLY A 273 -15.23 -4.50 -2.86
C GLY A 273 -14.61 -3.56 -1.82
N VAL A 274 -14.24 -2.34 -2.24
CA VAL A 274 -13.73 -1.32 -1.32
C VAL A 274 -14.79 -0.93 -0.30
N TYR A 275 -16.05 -0.73 -0.73
CA TYR A 275 -17.15 -0.40 0.18
C TYR A 275 -17.34 -1.44 1.29
N THR A 276 -17.22 -2.72 0.95
CA THR A 276 -17.32 -3.82 1.92
C THR A 276 -16.24 -3.72 3.02
N ASP A 277 -15.04 -3.26 2.66
CA ASP A 277 -13.93 -3.11 3.59
C ASP A 277 -14.07 -1.91 4.55
N LEU A 278 -14.97 -0.94 4.26
CA LEU A 278 -15.09 0.30 5.05
C LEU A 278 -15.67 0.10 6.45
N GLY A 279 -16.34 -1.02 6.68
CA GLY A 279 -16.96 -1.33 7.98
C GLY A 279 -18.09 -0.37 8.38
N SER A 280 -18.63 -0.58 9.57
CA SER A 280 -19.84 0.10 10.06
C SER A 280 -19.70 1.61 10.32
N LYS A 281 -18.49 2.13 10.42
CA LYS A 281 -18.24 3.56 10.70
C LYS A 281 -18.16 4.41 9.43
N LEU A 282 -17.55 3.91 8.37
CA LEU A 282 -17.32 4.68 7.14
C LEU A 282 -18.38 4.38 6.07
N ALA A 283 -18.81 3.13 5.93
CA ALA A 283 -19.79 2.75 4.92
C ALA A 283 -21.07 3.60 4.93
N PRO A 284 -21.67 3.96 6.08
CA PRO A 284 -22.89 4.79 6.12
C PRO A 284 -22.71 6.21 5.56
N LEU A 285 -21.49 6.68 5.36
CA LEU A 285 -21.21 8.00 4.78
C LEU A 285 -21.30 8.00 3.25
N PHE A 286 -21.44 6.82 2.63
CA PHE A 286 -21.51 6.64 1.19
C PHE A 286 -22.92 6.27 0.77
N SER A 287 -23.38 6.87 -0.32
CA SER A 287 -24.68 6.57 -0.93
C SER A 287 -24.50 5.73 -2.21
N PRO A 288 -25.34 4.71 -2.45
CA PRO A 288 -25.27 3.94 -3.67
C PRO A 288 -25.63 4.80 -4.89
N VAL A 289 -24.89 4.64 -5.97
CA VAL A 289 -25.14 5.24 -7.28
C VAL A 289 -24.99 4.17 -8.37
N ALA A 290 -25.55 4.43 -9.55
CA ALA A 290 -25.42 3.51 -10.67
C ALA A 290 -23.93 3.38 -11.07
N GLY A 291 -23.49 2.15 -11.23
CA GLY A 291 -22.13 1.81 -11.64
C GLY A 291 -22.11 0.98 -12.92
N PRO A 292 -20.95 0.41 -13.28
CA PRO A 292 -20.82 -0.44 -14.46
C PRO A 292 -21.66 -1.72 -14.31
N ASP A 293 -22.13 -2.26 -15.43
CA ASP A 293 -22.86 -3.54 -15.52
C ASP A 293 -24.05 -3.65 -14.56
N ASN A 294 -24.81 -2.56 -14.34
CA ASN A 294 -25.91 -2.45 -13.38
C ASN A 294 -25.49 -2.77 -11.91
N SER A 295 -24.21 -2.83 -11.61
CA SER A 295 -23.74 -2.91 -10.22
C SER A 295 -23.85 -1.55 -9.53
N ALA A 296 -24.08 -1.54 -8.22
CA ALA A 296 -23.99 -0.32 -7.44
C ALA A 296 -22.51 0.01 -7.15
N VAL A 297 -22.15 1.29 -7.27
CA VAL A 297 -20.95 1.86 -6.69
C VAL A 297 -21.35 2.87 -5.63
N TYR A 298 -20.44 3.30 -4.78
CA TYR A 298 -20.81 4.08 -3.61
C TYR A 298 -20.07 5.42 -3.61
N CYS A 299 -20.86 6.50 -3.47
CA CYS A 299 -20.35 7.85 -3.60
C CYS A 299 -20.41 8.62 -2.27
N TYR A 300 -19.33 9.30 -1.96
CA TYR A 300 -19.22 10.24 -0.86
C TYR A 300 -19.12 11.67 -1.40
N SER A 301 -19.84 12.60 -0.81
CA SER A 301 -19.76 14.04 -1.10
C SER A 301 -20.08 14.86 0.15
N LEU A 302 -19.58 16.11 0.18
CA LEU A 302 -19.87 17.07 1.26
C LEU A 302 -21.24 17.70 1.08
N GLY A 303 -22.31 17.20 0.84
CA GLY A 303 -23.70 17.66 0.81
C GLY A 303 -24.06 19.17 0.72
N TRP A 304 -23.05 20.04 0.67
CA TRP A 304 -23.18 21.51 0.71
C TRP A 304 -23.48 22.15 -0.66
N GLU A 305 -23.32 21.39 -1.75
CA GLU A 305 -23.54 21.89 -3.13
C GLU A 305 -24.99 21.70 -3.62
N LYS A 306 -25.89 21.25 -2.76
CA LYS A 306 -27.33 21.04 -3.10
C LYS A 306 -28.21 22.23 -2.71
N LYS A 307 -27.71 23.46 -2.85
CA LYS A 307 -28.56 24.65 -2.80
C LYS A 307 -28.31 25.57 -3.97
#